data_7a89c07cd3b867deb99adccfe4db24a4
#
_entry.id   7a89c07cd3b867deb99adccfe4db24a4
#
_cell.length_a   1.000
_cell.length_b   1.000
_cell.length_c   1.000
_cell.angle_alpha   90.00
_cell.angle_beta   90.00
_cell.angle_gamma   90.00
#
_symmetry.space_group_name_H-M   'P 1'
#
loop_
_entity.id
_entity.type
_entity.pdbx_description
1 polymer ?
#
loop_
_entity_poly.entity_id
_entity_poly.type
_entity_poly.pdbx_seq_one_letter_code
_entity_poly.pdbx_strand_id
1 'polypeptide(L)'
;MRKFIEKLVEGGFLISGSVSSFTILLIIVFLFKEAAGLFNSPEVEEGYILAVNQENPVEHLSPEQIMDVFDANITNWEDLNGENQDILVFRFSDLTNYYTEEELGEEFQYVPEKINELIHKEPGIIAFFPEQYKSENFTGKIISGATIKPSEFFGGTKWYPTSTPAPIFGLIPLLLGTLLVSIGAIALS
;
A
#
# COMPACT_ATOMS: atom_id res chain seq x y z
N MET A 1 18.16 48.56 38.29
CA MET A 1 18.71 48.10 37.00
C MET A 1 18.94 46.57 36.96
N ARG A 2 19.65 45.98 37.92
CA ARG A 2 19.95 44.53 37.93
C ARG A 2 18.68 43.64 37.92
N LYS A 3 17.70 43.89 38.77
CA LYS A 3 16.41 43.17 38.81
C LYS A 3 15.57 43.25 37.53
N PHE A 4 15.71 44.32 36.76
CA PHE A 4 15.04 44.52 35.50
C PHE A 4 15.67 43.63 34.41
N ILE A 5 17.00 43.59 34.36
CA ILE A 5 17.75 42.75 33.43
C ILE A 5 17.49 41.26 33.73
N GLU A 6 17.49 40.87 35.03
CA GLU A 6 17.17 39.50 35.45
C GLU A 6 15.77 39.05 34.94
N LYS A 7 14.74 39.88 35.12
CA LYS A 7 13.38 39.60 34.60
C LYS A 7 13.31 39.53 33.09
N LEU A 8 14.08 40.35 32.39
CA LEU A 8 14.12 40.36 30.94
C LEU A 8 14.76 39.09 30.38
N VAL A 9 15.85 38.63 31.02
CA VAL A 9 16.53 37.37 30.68
C VAL A 9 15.65 36.20 31.03
N GLU A 10 15.04 36.16 32.21
CA GLU A 10 14.10 35.11 32.62
C GLU A 10 12.89 35.01 31.64
N GLY A 11 12.32 36.15 31.26
CA GLY A 11 11.25 36.18 30.25
C GLY A 11 11.71 35.67 28.88
N GLY A 12 12.93 36.03 28.46
CA GLY A 12 13.52 35.53 27.22
C GLY A 12 13.71 34.02 27.22
N PHE A 13 14.19 33.42 28.30
CA PHE A 13 14.30 31.98 28.44
C PHE A 13 12.94 31.28 28.46
N LEU A 14 11.96 31.86 29.14
CA LEU A 14 10.60 31.35 29.22
C LEU A 14 9.95 31.32 27.83
N ILE A 15 10.07 32.41 27.07
CA ILE A 15 9.57 32.49 25.70
C ILE A 15 10.28 31.48 24.79
N SER A 16 11.62 31.44 24.84
CA SER A 16 12.40 30.53 24.02
C SER A 16 12.06 29.07 24.32
N GLY A 17 11.95 28.68 25.60
CA GLY A 17 11.54 27.34 26.00
C GLY A 17 10.11 26.98 25.55
N SER A 18 9.19 27.97 25.68
CA SER A 18 7.80 27.77 25.23
C SER A 18 7.70 27.61 23.72
N VAL A 19 8.43 28.40 22.94
CA VAL A 19 8.48 28.29 21.48
C VAL A 19 9.04 26.92 21.07
N SER A 20 10.13 26.47 21.68
CA SER A 20 10.72 25.15 21.39
C SER A 20 9.75 24.01 21.71
N SER A 21 9.10 24.05 22.88
CA SER A 21 8.12 23.04 23.28
C SER A 21 6.91 23.02 22.34
N PHE A 22 6.43 24.20 21.94
CA PHE A 22 5.31 24.32 20.99
C PHE A 22 5.70 23.79 19.60
N THR A 23 6.91 24.08 19.13
CA THR A 23 7.41 23.56 17.86
C THR A 23 7.49 22.03 17.86
N ILE A 24 8.00 21.43 18.95
CA ILE A 24 8.04 19.97 19.09
C ILE A 24 6.63 19.40 19.06
N LEU A 25 5.68 19.99 19.76
CA LEU A 25 4.29 19.56 19.77
C LEU A 25 3.65 19.64 18.37
N LEU A 26 3.92 20.71 17.62
CA LEU A 26 3.44 20.86 16.25
C LEU A 26 4.03 19.78 15.33
N ILE A 27 5.33 19.47 15.48
CA ILE A 27 5.97 18.38 14.71
C ILE A 27 5.31 17.04 15.03
N ILE A 28 5.06 16.76 16.30
CA ILE A 28 4.39 15.52 16.72
C ILE A 28 2.99 15.44 16.09
N VAL A 29 2.19 16.52 16.19
CA VAL A 29 0.84 16.56 15.60
C VAL A 29 0.88 16.38 14.09
N PHE A 30 1.84 17.01 13.41
CA PHE A 30 2.02 16.86 11.96
C PHE A 30 2.38 15.43 11.59
N LEU A 31 3.34 14.81 12.29
CA LEU A 31 3.74 13.43 12.05
C LEU A 31 2.58 12.45 12.31
N PHE A 32 1.78 12.68 13.35
CA PHE A 32 0.57 11.89 13.59
C PHE A 32 -0.46 12.02 12.48
N LYS A 33 -0.65 13.24 11.95
CA LYS A 33 -1.56 13.49 10.83
C LYS A 33 -1.10 12.73 9.57
N GLU A 34 0.19 12.82 9.24
CA GLU A 34 0.77 12.09 8.09
C GLU A 34 0.67 10.57 8.29
N ALA A 35 1.02 10.08 9.47
CA ALA A 35 0.90 8.66 9.80
C ALA A 35 -0.56 8.14 9.71
N ALA A 36 -1.54 8.96 10.14
CA ALA A 36 -2.95 8.62 10.00
C ALA A 36 -3.41 8.54 8.54
N GLY A 37 -2.77 9.29 7.64
CA GLY A 37 -3.00 9.22 6.20
C GLY A 37 -2.73 7.82 5.62
N LEU A 38 -1.78 7.08 6.18
CA LEU A 38 -1.45 5.72 5.77
C LEU A 38 -2.68 4.78 5.85
N PHE A 39 -3.51 4.93 6.88
CA PHE A 39 -4.72 4.11 7.06
C PHE A 39 -5.88 4.47 6.13
N ASN A 40 -5.73 5.54 5.36
CA ASN A 40 -6.68 5.93 4.31
C ASN A 40 -6.15 5.65 2.90
N SER A 41 -4.91 5.16 2.79
CA SER A 41 -4.32 4.81 1.51
C SER A 41 -4.86 3.46 1.02
N PRO A 42 -5.05 3.29 -0.30
CA PRO A 42 -5.45 2.00 -0.86
C PRO A 42 -4.38 0.94 -0.60
N GLU A 43 -4.80 -0.31 -0.54
CA GLU A 43 -3.89 -1.46 -0.34
C GLU A 43 -3.04 -1.78 -1.56
N VAL A 44 -3.34 -1.19 -2.70
CA VAL A 44 -2.58 -1.33 -3.95
C VAL A 44 -1.96 0.00 -4.35
N GLU A 45 -1.00 -0.05 -5.27
CA GLU A 45 -0.33 1.13 -5.82
C GLU A 45 -1.35 2.16 -6.33
N GLU A 46 -1.12 3.44 -6.00
CA GLU A 46 -2.00 4.55 -6.39
C GLU A 46 -2.08 4.67 -7.92
N GLY A 47 -3.30 4.85 -8.44
CA GLY A 47 -3.56 4.91 -9.88
C GLY A 47 -3.66 3.56 -10.57
N TYR A 48 -3.59 2.46 -9.80
CA TYR A 48 -3.80 1.09 -10.28
C TYR A 48 -5.02 0.46 -9.64
N ILE A 49 -5.59 -0.52 -10.31
CA ILE A 49 -6.67 -1.36 -9.79
C ILE A 49 -6.24 -2.82 -9.81
N LEU A 50 -6.72 -3.54 -8.80
CA LEU A 50 -6.65 -4.98 -8.71
C LEU A 50 -8.06 -5.52 -8.91
N ALA A 51 -8.23 -6.36 -9.93
CA ALA A 51 -9.53 -6.89 -10.31
C ALA A 51 -9.47 -8.40 -10.54
N VAL A 52 -10.59 -9.05 -10.29
CA VAL A 52 -10.81 -10.48 -10.54
C VAL A 52 -12.03 -10.67 -11.43
N ASN A 53 -12.22 -11.89 -11.93
CA ASN A 53 -13.45 -12.24 -12.61
C ASN A 53 -14.67 -12.02 -11.70
N GLN A 54 -15.80 -11.63 -12.27
CA GLN A 54 -17.02 -11.31 -11.51
C GLN A 54 -17.55 -12.50 -10.71
N GLU A 55 -17.35 -13.72 -11.19
CA GLU A 55 -17.80 -14.96 -10.55
C GLU A 55 -16.88 -15.42 -9.41
N ASN A 56 -15.67 -14.85 -9.28
CA ASN A 56 -14.75 -15.16 -8.19
C ASN A 56 -15.37 -14.75 -6.84
N PRO A 57 -15.50 -15.66 -5.84
CA PRO A 57 -16.14 -15.36 -4.57
C PRO A 57 -15.29 -14.46 -3.65
N VAL A 58 -13.98 -14.34 -3.90
CA VAL A 58 -13.08 -13.54 -3.06
C VAL A 58 -13.39 -12.05 -3.21
N GLU A 59 -13.64 -11.37 -2.09
CA GLU A 59 -13.98 -9.95 -2.06
C GLU A 59 -12.84 -9.06 -1.60
N HIS A 60 -11.90 -9.63 -0.85
CA HIS A 60 -10.80 -8.89 -0.25
C HIS A 60 -9.58 -9.80 -0.08
N LEU A 61 -8.42 -9.23 -0.35
CA LEU A 61 -7.10 -9.83 -0.08
C LEU A 61 -6.28 -8.86 0.75
N SER A 62 -5.53 -9.36 1.71
CA SER A 62 -4.55 -8.54 2.42
C SER A 62 -3.34 -8.23 1.51
N PRO A 63 -2.58 -7.16 1.79
CA PRO A 63 -1.36 -6.86 1.03
C PRO A 63 -0.37 -8.04 0.97
N GLU A 64 -0.25 -8.82 2.05
CA GLU A 64 0.60 -10.01 2.07
C GLU A 64 0.08 -11.11 1.13
N GLN A 65 -1.24 -11.35 1.12
CA GLN A 65 -1.86 -12.32 0.21
C GLN A 65 -1.72 -11.89 -1.26
N ILE A 66 -1.90 -10.60 -1.55
CA ILE A 66 -1.68 -10.05 -2.89
C ILE A 66 -0.23 -10.34 -3.34
N MET A 67 0.75 -10.04 -2.49
CA MET A 67 2.15 -10.30 -2.81
C MET A 67 2.44 -11.78 -3.00
N ASP A 68 1.92 -12.65 -2.13
CA ASP A 68 2.12 -14.10 -2.22
C ASP A 68 1.51 -14.68 -3.50
N VAL A 69 0.40 -14.14 -4.00
CA VAL A 69 -0.18 -14.49 -5.31
C VAL A 69 0.72 -14.02 -6.45
N PHE A 70 1.16 -12.76 -6.41
CA PHE A 70 1.99 -12.19 -7.49
C PHE A 70 3.42 -12.76 -7.52
N ASP A 71 3.91 -13.29 -6.41
CA ASP A 71 5.18 -14.00 -6.29
C ASP A 71 5.06 -15.52 -6.54
N ALA A 72 3.85 -15.99 -6.90
CA ALA A 72 3.52 -17.40 -7.14
C ALA A 72 3.77 -18.31 -5.91
N ASN A 73 3.70 -17.77 -4.70
CA ASN A 73 3.68 -18.54 -3.45
C ASN A 73 2.30 -19.15 -3.20
N ILE A 74 1.24 -18.45 -3.64
CA ILE A 74 -0.16 -18.92 -3.68
C ILE A 74 -0.57 -18.99 -5.15
N THR A 75 -0.96 -20.17 -5.61
CA THR A 75 -1.30 -20.43 -7.01
C THR A 75 -2.72 -20.95 -7.23
N ASN A 76 -3.47 -21.15 -6.16
CA ASN A 76 -4.85 -21.63 -6.23
C ASN A 76 -5.77 -20.79 -5.33
N TRP A 77 -6.95 -20.46 -5.83
CA TRP A 77 -7.93 -19.63 -5.09
C TRP A 77 -8.48 -20.35 -3.84
N GLU A 78 -8.41 -21.68 -3.74
CA GLU A 78 -8.81 -22.43 -2.54
C GLU A 78 -8.02 -21.99 -1.31
N ASP A 79 -6.73 -21.67 -1.47
CA ASP A 79 -5.87 -21.16 -0.39
C ASP A 79 -6.29 -19.77 0.13
N LEU A 80 -7.14 -19.09 -0.63
CA LEU A 80 -7.66 -17.75 -0.32
C LEU A 80 -9.18 -17.75 -0.03
N ASN A 81 -9.72 -18.90 0.36
CA ASN A 81 -11.15 -19.13 0.60
C ASN A 81 -12.02 -18.96 -0.67
N GLY A 82 -11.43 -19.10 -1.84
CA GLY A 82 -12.12 -19.18 -3.12
C GLY A 82 -12.48 -20.61 -3.52
N GLU A 83 -12.84 -20.78 -4.76
CA GLU A 83 -13.05 -22.10 -5.34
C GLU A 83 -11.72 -22.78 -5.69
N ASN A 84 -11.73 -24.12 -5.83
CA ASN A 84 -10.54 -24.85 -6.27
C ASN A 84 -10.28 -24.56 -7.76
N GLN A 85 -9.54 -23.49 -8.00
CA GLN A 85 -9.21 -23.00 -9.32
C GLN A 85 -7.81 -22.36 -9.30
N ASP A 86 -7.02 -22.65 -10.33
CA ASP A 86 -5.69 -22.06 -10.47
C ASP A 86 -5.78 -20.55 -10.72
N ILE A 87 -4.86 -19.82 -10.09
CA ILE A 87 -4.77 -18.36 -10.22
C ILE A 87 -3.98 -18.01 -11.49
N LEU A 88 -4.60 -17.25 -12.37
CA LEU A 88 -3.95 -16.64 -13.53
C LEU A 88 -3.58 -15.19 -13.18
N VAL A 89 -2.31 -14.95 -12.95
CA VAL A 89 -1.82 -13.59 -12.67
C VAL A 89 -1.63 -12.81 -13.98
N PHE A 90 -2.29 -11.67 -14.10
CA PHE A 90 -2.10 -10.72 -15.20
C PHE A 90 -1.55 -9.40 -14.66
N ARG A 91 -0.40 -8.99 -15.17
CA ARG A 91 0.17 -7.65 -14.99
C ARG A 91 0.02 -6.86 -16.29
N PHE A 92 -0.17 -5.57 -16.20
CA PHE A 92 -0.22 -4.71 -17.38
C PHE A 92 1.01 -4.86 -18.30
N SER A 93 2.19 -5.10 -17.73
CA SER A 93 3.41 -5.42 -18.48
C SER A 93 3.30 -6.66 -19.36
N ASP A 94 2.38 -7.56 -19.05
CA ASP A 94 2.23 -8.82 -19.75
C ASP A 94 1.25 -8.73 -20.93
N LEU A 95 0.66 -7.56 -21.16
CA LEU A 95 -0.37 -7.30 -22.16
C LEU A 95 0.03 -7.80 -23.56
N THR A 96 1.28 -7.56 -23.95
CA THR A 96 1.84 -7.99 -25.24
C THR A 96 2.07 -9.50 -25.36
N ASN A 97 1.99 -10.25 -24.25
CA ASN A 97 2.00 -11.72 -24.29
C ASN A 97 0.64 -12.29 -24.68
N TYR A 98 -0.43 -11.51 -24.49
CA TYR A 98 -1.81 -11.92 -24.76
C TYR A 98 -2.35 -11.36 -26.08
N TYR A 99 -1.89 -10.18 -26.49
CA TYR A 99 -2.41 -9.46 -27.63
C TYR A 99 -1.29 -8.87 -28.50
N THR A 100 -1.51 -8.85 -29.81
CA THR A 100 -0.62 -8.19 -30.76
C THR A 100 -0.82 -6.68 -30.76
N GLU A 101 0.14 -5.92 -31.27
CA GLU A 101 0.01 -4.46 -31.40
C GLU A 101 -1.20 -4.06 -32.24
N GLU A 102 -1.54 -4.84 -33.28
CA GLU A 102 -2.70 -4.60 -34.14
C GLU A 102 -4.02 -4.74 -33.35
N GLU A 103 -4.11 -5.72 -32.43
CA GLU A 103 -5.26 -5.95 -31.57
C GLU A 103 -5.42 -4.90 -30.48
N LEU A 104 -4.32 -4.29 -30.04
CA LEU A 104 -4.31 -3.21 -29.06
C LEU A 104 -4.64 -1.84 -29.69
N GLY A 105 -4.46 -1.72 -31.02
CA GLY A 105 -4.72 -0.52 -31.78
C GLY A 105 -3.62 0.54 -31.68
N GLU A 106 -3.68 1.52 -32.59
CA GLU A 106 -2.77 2.67 -32.51
C GLU A 106 -3.03 3.40 -31.18
N GLU A 107 -1.96 3.78 -30.48
CA GLU A 107 -2.04 4.47 -29.17
C GLU A 107 -2.78 3.68 -28.07
N PHE A 108 -2.83 2.34 -28.17
CA PHE A 108 -3.47 1.47 -27.16
C PHE A 108 -4.99 1.72 -26.94
N GLN A 109 -5.69 2.21 -27.95
CA GLN A 109 -7.09 2.60 -27.83
C GLN A 109 -8.04 1.45 -27.49
N TYR A 110 -7.69 0.19 -27.79
CA TYR A 110 -8.50 -1.01 -27.50
C TYR A 110 -8.10 -1.74 -26.23
N VAL A 111 -7.08 -1.24 -25.52
CA VAL A 111 -6.59 -1.88 -24.29
C VAL A 111 -7.66 -2.03 -23.21
N PRO A 112 -8.54 -1.02 -22.95
CA PRO A 112 -9.60 -1.16 -21.96
C PRO A 112 -10.53 -2.33 -22.22
N GLU A 113 -10.97 -2.50 -23.49
CA GLU A 113 -11.86 -3.57 -23.92
C GLU A 113 -11.16 -4.93 -23.84
N LYS A 114 -9.88 -4.99 -24.24
CA LYS A 114 -9.09 -6.23 -24.23
C LYS A 114 -8.84 -6.73 -22.82
N ILE A 115 -8.52 -5.86 -21.87
CA ILE A 115 -8.39 -6.22 -20.46
C ILE A 115 -9.73 -6.72 -19.91
N ASN A 116 -10.83 -6.02 -20.22
CA ASN A 116 -12.16 -6.43 -19.79
C ASN A 116 -12.56 -7.80 -20.36
N GLU A 117 -12.27 -8.05 -21.65
CA GLU A 117 -12.51 -9.34 -22.32
C GLU A 117 -11.72 -10.46 -21.63
N LEU A 118 -10.44 -10.24 -21.32
CA LEU A 118 -9.58 -11.21 -20.65
C LEU A 118 -10.11 -11.56 -19.25
N ILE A 119 -10.47 -10.53 -18.47
CA ILE A 119 -11.01 -10.72 -17.12
C ILE A 119 -12.34 -11.48 -17.15
N HIS A 120 -13.18 -11.22 -18.13
CA HIS A 120 -14.46 -11.92 -18.29
C HIS A 120 -14.28 -13.38 -18.70
N LYS A 121 -13.31 -13.66 -19.58
CA LYS A 121 -13.07 -14.97 -20.16
C LYS A 121 -12.38 -15.94 -19.18
N GLU A 122 -11.51 -15.44 -18.34
CA GLU A 122 -10.66 -16.25 -17.46
C GLU A 122 -11.18 -16.21 -16.01
N PRO A 123 -11.90 -17.25 -15.54
CA PRO A 123 -12.51 -17.22 -14.20
C PRO A 123 -11.49 -17.14 -13.05
N GLY A 124 -10.29 -17.69 -13.22
CA GLY A 124 -9.21 -17.69 -12.23
C GLY A 124 -8.33 -16.45 -12.24
N ILE A 125 -8.64 -15.44 -13.05
CA ILE A 125 -7.75 -14.28 -13.23
C ILE A 125 -7.72 -13.35 -12.01
N ILE A 126 -6.51 -12.86 -11.72
CA ILE A 126 -6.26 -11.67 -10.94
C ILE A 126 -5.45 -10.70 -11.80
N ALA A 127 -6.01 -9.52 -12.07
CA ALA A 127 -5.46 -8.54 -12.98
C ALA A 127 -5.05 -7.27 -12.25
N PHE A 128 -3.81 -6.82 -12.46
CA PHE A 128 -3.26 -5.57 -11.95
C PHE A 128 -2.88 -4.66 -13.11
N PHE A 129 -3.56 -3.52 -13.24
CA PHE A 129 -3.39 -2.61 -14.35
C PHE A 129 -3.75 -1.16 -13.98
N PRO A 130 -3.23 -0.14 -14.73
CA PRO A 130 -3.54 1.26 -14.47
C PRO A 130 -5.03 1.56 -14.63
N GLU A 131 -5.60 2.34 -13.71
CA GLU A 131 -7.03 2.68 -13.67
C GLU A 131 -7.51 3.37 -14.96
N GLN A 132 -6.65 4.12 -15.65
CA GLN A 132 -6.96 4.77 -16.93
C GLN A 132 -7.38 3.79 -18.03
N TYR A 133 -7.01 2.51 -17.93
CA TYR A 133 -7.40 1.45 -18.86
C TYR A 133 -8.60 0.64 -18.39
N LYS A 134 -9.33 1.13 -17.42
CA LYS A 134 -10.61 0.53 -17.05
C LYS A 134 -11.67 0.89 -18.07
N SER A 135 -12.27 -0.12 -18.70
CA SER A 135 -13.38 0.07 -19.63
C SER A 135 -14.61 0.71 -18.94
N GLU A 136 -15.39 1.53 -19.68
CA GLU A 136 -16.66 2.07 -19.17
C GLU A 136 -17.66 0.96 -18.81
N ASN A 137 -17.63 -0.16 -19.57
CA ASN A 137 -18.47 -1.34 -19.35
C ASN A 137 -17.71 -2.45 -18.63
N PHE A 138 -16.88 -2.10 -17.65
CA PHE A 138 -16.07 -3.05 -16.92
C PHE A 138 -16.93 -4.09 -16.19
N THR A 139 -16.69 -5.38 -16.48
CA THR A 139 -17.46 -6.51 -15.93
C THR A 139 -16.73 -7.25 -14.80
N GLY A 140 -15.45 -6.96 -14.58
CA GLY A 140 -14.69 -7.56 -13.48
C GLY A 140 -15.08 -7.00 -12.11
N LYS A 141 -14.73 -7.72 -11.05
CA LYS A 141 -14.87 -7.27 -9.67
C LYS A 141 -13.57 -6.65 -9.17
N ILE A 142 -13.63 -5.38 -8.73
CA ILE A 142 -12.48 -4.67 -8.18
C ILE A 142 -12.34 -5.04 -6.71
N ILE A 143 -11.13 -5.52 -6.32
CA ILE A 143 -10.80 -5.93 -4.96
C ILE A 143 -9.71 -5.06 -4.31
N SER A 144 -9.29 -3.99 -4.98
CA SER A 144 -8.23 -3.06 -4.54
C SER A 144 -8.73 -1.91 -3.63
N GLY A 145 -10.00 -1.93 -3.23
CA GLY A 145 -10.62 -0.81 -2.51
C GLY A 145 -10.48 -0.83 -0.99
N ALA A 146 -9.81 -1.83 -0.43
CA ALA A 146 -9.60 -1.89 1.01
C ALA A 146 -8.50 -0.90 1.46
N THR A 147 -8.56 -0.47 2.70
CA THR A 147 -7.55 0.37 3.35
C THR A 147 -6.74 -0.44 4.34
N ILE A 148 -5.50 -0.02 4.57
CA ILE A 148 -4.60 -0.68 5.52
C ILE A 148 -5.23 -0.71 6.90
N LYS A 149 -5.47 -1.92 7.43
CA LYS A 149 -6.06 -2.08 8.76
C LYS A 149 -5.01 -1.80 9.84
N PRO A 150 -5.38 -1.05 10.91
CA PRO A 150 -4.46 -0.85 12.04
C PRO A 150 -3.90 -2.14 12.61
N SER A 151 -4.69 -3.23 12.67
CA SER A 151 -4.24 -4.53 13.15
C SER A 151 -3.13 -5.14 12.29
N GLU A 152 -3.19 -4.98 10.98
CA GLU A 152 -2.18 -5.44 10.03
C GLU A 152 -0.90 -4.60 10.15
N PHE A 153 -1.04 -3.29 10.33
CA PHE A 153 0.09 -2.40 10.56
C PHE A 153 0.83 -2.72 11.87
N PHE A 154 0.11 -2.77 13.00
CA PHE A 154 0.74 -3.00 14.31
C PHE A 154 1.21 -4.44 14.51
N GLY A 155 0.56 -5.43 13.90
CA GLY A 155 0.92 -6.84 13.97
C GLY A 155 1.81 -7.35 12.85
N GLY A 156 2.01 -6.55 11.80
CA GLY A 156 2.74 -6.95 10.60
C GLY A 156 4.23 -7.17 10.86
N THR A 157 4.75 -8.26 10.31
CA THR A 157 6.14 -8.70 10.46
C THR A 157 7.00 -8.42 9.24
N LYS A 158 6.44 -7.82 8.21
CA LYS A 158 7.13 -7.45 6.96
C LYS A 158 7.02 -5.94 6.75
N TRP A 159 8.07 -5.33 6.22
CA TRP A 159 8.11 -3.91 5.85
C TRP A 159 8.67 -3.77 4.43
N TYR A 160 7.78 -3.67 3.45
CA TYR A 160 8.09 -3.51 2.04
C TYR A 160 7.25 -2.38 1.43
N PRO A 161 7.55 -1.11 1.72
CA PRO A 161 6.71 0.04 1.33
C PRO A 161 6.71 0.32 -0.18
N THR A 162 7.65 -0.27 -0.91
CA THR A 162 7.81 -0.09 -2.37
C THR A 162 7.45 -1.33 -3.16
N SER A 163 6.87 -2.36 -2.53
CA SER A 163 6.45 -3.55 -3.25
C SER A 163 5.21 -3.27 -4.10
N THR A 164 5.17 -3.86 -5.28
CA THR A 164 4.05 -3.82 -6.21
C THR A 164 3.52 -5.23 -6.43
N PRO A 165 2.22 -5.43 -6.54
CA PRO A 165 1.13 -4.45 -6.64
C PRO A 165 0.71 -3.84 -5.31
N ALA A 166 1.11 -4.41 -4.15
CA ALA A 166 0.67 -3.96 -2.85
C ALA A 166 1.86 -3.65 -1.93
N PRO A 167 1.97 -2.43 -1.38
CA PRO A 167 2.95 -2.12 -0.35
C PRO A 167 2.57 -2.78 0.97
N ILE A 168 3.57 -3.28 1.72
CA ILE A 168 3.38 -3.94 3.02
C ILE A 168 3.98 -3.06 4.11
N PHE A 169 3.17 -2.72 5.11
CA PHE A 169 3.54 -1.84 6.22
C PHE A 169 3.35 -2.57 7.55
N GLY A 170 4.37 -3.30 8.00
CA GLY A 170 4.37 -3.93 9.32
C GLY A 170 5.30 -3.20 10.29
N LEU A 171 4.82 -2.84 11.49
CA LEU A 171 5.60 -2.07 12.46
C LEU A 171 6.68 -2.90 13.18
N ILE A 172 6.48 -4.21 13.35
CA ILE A 172 7.37 -5.08 14.15
C ILE A 172 8.84 -5.04 13.70
N PRO A 173 9.18 -5.11 12.40
CA PRO A 173 10.58 -5.03 11.97
C PRO A 173 11.27 -3.72 12.36
N LEU A 174 10.54 -2.61 12.31
CA LEU A 174 11.06 -1.29 12.68
C LEU A 174 11.33 -1.20 14.18
N LEU A 175 10.42 -1.72 15.00
CA LEU A 175 10.58 -1.78 16.46
C LEU A 175 11.77 -2.67 16.85
N LEU A 176 11.88 -3.86 16.25
CA LEU A 176 13.00 -4.78 16.52
C LEU A 176 14.33 -4.18 16.07
N GLY A 177 14.39 -3.54 14.90
CA GLY A 177 15.58 -2.86 14.41
C GLY A 177 16.03 -1.76 15.37
N THR A 178 15.11 -0.90 15.81
CA THR A 178 15.40 0.17 16.76
C THR A 178 15.88 -0.37 18.11
N LEU A 179 15.22 -1.43 18.62
CA LEU A 179 15.61 -2.07 19.88
C LEU A 179 17.02 -2.66 19.81
N LEU A 180 17.33 -3.39 18.74
CA LEU A 180 18.65 -4.00 18.55
C LEU A 180 19.76 -2.95 18.47
N VAL A 181 19.55 -1.87 17.72
CA VAL A 181 20.51 -0.75 17.63
C VAL A 181 20.70 -0.09 18.99
N SER A 182 19.61 0.14 19.74
CA SER A 182 19.67 0.75 21.07
C SER A 182 20.43 -0.11 22.07
N ILE A 183 20.17 -1.42 22.11
CA ILE A 183 20.89 -2.37 22.96
C ILE A 183 22.37 -2.40 22.57
N GLY A 184 22.68 -2.45 21.27
CA GLY A 184 24.06 -2.43 20.78
C GLY A 184 24.81 -1.16 21.18
N ALA A 185 24.18 0.01 21.07
CA ALA A 185 24.75 1.28 21.49
C ALA A 185 25.05 1.34 22.99
N ILE A 186 24.13 0.84 23.84
CA ILE A 186 24.32 0.76 25.30
C ILE A 186 25.44 -0.22 25.66
N ALA A 187 25.51 -1.35 24.98
CA ALA A 187 26.54 -2.38 25.29
C ALA A 187 27.97 -1.94 24.90
N LEU A 188 28.09 -0.98 23.96
CA LEU A 188 29.38 -0.45 23.52
C LEU A 188 29.77 0.86 24.20
N SER A 189 28.92 1.43 25.01
CA SER A 189 29.14 2.65 25.81
C SER A 189 29.70 2.35 27.19
#